data_f2850c6ef4d4c4883fa7c2ebbff5b1c5
#
_entry.id   f2850c6ef4d4c4883fa7c2ebbff5b1c5
#
_cell.length_a   1.000
_cell.length_b   1.000
_cell.length_c   1.000
_cell.angle_alpha   90.00
_cell.angle_beta   90.00
_cell.angle_gamma   90.00
#
_symmetry.space_group_name_H-M   'P 1'
#
loop_
_entity.id
_entity.type
_entity.pdbx_description
1 polymer ?
#
loop_
_entity_poly.entity_id
_entity_poly.type
_entity_poly.pdbx_seq_one_letter_code
_entity_poly.pdbx_strand_id
1 'polypeptide(L)'
;MKTNFLLSILAIMLFGTKAMAQSSLLATLNHEGTITTFYGATALQKAHAAAENGDVITLSSGTFLSVDITKAVTLRGAGMVLDAATQTEPTVLANDFKITIADDVAGRLTIEGVYSNQRVSIVKLKNAMFLKDRIRYIYINGSDYGKDLTFIHCRITESYNGNNNSNNSATFQNCIVSGLGGNNYILHNCIIRVADNSASISLCDNSEYKNCIFTNYIYNAAPTTSTYYNNLFIGTNGNKLASIPNGTNRTVVNREDDKIKNLLNYSDDNDYKLTDEAKAIMKGSDGTEVGLYGGSLPYDPTPTNPQISKFNVATKTTADGKLSVDIEVKSAE
;
A
#
# COMPACT_ATOMS: atom_id res chain seq x y z
N MET A 1 -39.23 -33.88 35.49
CA MET A 1 -38.78 -32.46 35.52
C MET A 1 -37.28 -32.26 35.77
N LYS A 2 -36.56 -33.14 36.47
CA LYS A 2 -35.11 -32.98 36.74
C LYS A 2 -34.18 -33.23 35.56
N THR A 3 -34.57 -34.07 34.61
CA THR A 3 -33.73 -34.42 33.42
C THR A 3 -33.66 -33.33 32.39
N ASN A 4 -34.73 -32.55 32.20
CA ASN A 4 -34.75 -31.45 31.20
C ASN A 4 -33.96 -30.23 31.64
N PHE A 5 -33.78 -30.05 32.97
CA PHE A 5 -32.98 -28.94 33.51
C PHE A 5 -31.48 -29.18 33.32
N LEU A 6 -31.03 -30.44 33.45
CA LEU A 6 -29.62 -30.81 33.18
C LEU A 6 -29.26 -30.66 31.67
N LEU A 7 -30.17 -31.01 30.76
CA LEU A 7 -29.95 -30.85 29.36
C LEU A 7 -29.85 -29.39 28.92
N SER A 8 -30.62 -28.51 29.59
CA SER A 8 -30.57 -27.06 29.31
C SER A 8 -29.26 -26.42 29.77
N ILE A 9 -28.70 -26.87 30.91
CA ILE A 9 -27.40 -26.42 31.42
C ILE A 9 -26.27 -26.95 30.51
N LEU A 10 -26.35 -28.19 30.02
CA LEU A 10 -25.37 -28.75 29.09
C LEU A 10 -25.40 -28.06 27.74
N ALA A 11 -26.57 -27.66 27.23
CA ALA A 11 -26.71 -26.90 26.00
C ALA A 11 -26.12 -25.47 26.12
N ILE A 12 -26.28 -24.83 27.28
CA ILE A 12 -25.68 -23.51 27.54
C ILE A 12 -24.14 -23.61 27.64
N MET A 13 -23.59 -24.71 28.15
CA MET A 13 -22.13 -24.93 28.17
C MET A 13 -21.56 -25.30 26.80
N LEU A 14 -22.35 -25.86 25.88
CA LEU A 14 -21.93 -26.16 24.50
C LEU A 14 -21.97 -24.94 23.57
N PHE A 15 -22.75 -23.92 23.90
CA PHE A 15 -22.61 -22.57 23.35
C PHE A 15 -21.58 -21.75 24.12
N GLY A 16 -20.52 -22.41 24.56
CA GLY A 16 -19.35 -21.73 25.05
C GLY A 16 -18.99 -20.67 24.02
N THR A 17 -19.24 -19.42 24.39
CA THR A 17 -18.78 -18.26 23.68
C THR A 17 -17.36 -18.57 23.25
N LYS A 18 -17.13 -18.69 21.93
CA LYS A 18 -15.79 -18.39 21.46
C LYS A 18 -15.50 -17.02 22.05
N ALA A 19 -14.80 -16.97 23.15
CA ALA A 19 -14.13 -15.77 23.56
C ALA A 19 -13.21 -15.48 22.40
N MET A 20 -13.70 -14.75 21.41
CA MET A 20 -12.83 -14.10 20.46
C MET A 20 -11.93 -13.28 21.38
N ALA A 21 -10.70 -13.69 21.54
CA ALA A 21 -9.68 -12.81 22.09
C ALA A 21 -9.79 -11.57 21.23
N GLN A 22 -10.48 -10.56 21.74
CA GLN A 22 -10.58 -9.28 21.08
C GLN A 22 -9.13 -8.84 21.01
N SER A 23 -8.53 -8.91 19.80
CA SER A 23 -7.18 -8.44 19.60
C SER A 23 -7.19 -6.99 20.04
N SER A 24 -6.63 -6.72 21.22
CA SER A 24 -6.59 -5.38 21.75
C SER A 24 -5.71 -4.58 20.80
N LEU A 25 -6.29 -3.61 20.10
CA LEU A 25 -5.54 -2.68 19.27
C LEU A 25 -4.39 -2.12 20.10
N LEU A 26 -3.19 -2.28 19.57
CA LEU A 26 -1.94 -1.96 20.24
C LEU A 26 -1.11 -1.03 19.38
N ALA A 27 -0.64 0.07 19.97
CA ALA A 27 0.43 0.90 19.43
C ALA A 27 1.61 0.89 20.39
N THR A 28 2.80 0.67 19.89
CA THR A 28 4.04 0.87 20.65
C THR A 28 4.78 2.08 20.10
N LEU A 29 5.28 2.91 20.98
CA LEU A 29 6.19 4.01 20.69
C LEU A 29 7.58 3.63 21.17
N ASN A 30 8.54 3.64 20.27
CA ASN A 30 9.96 3.54 20.60
C ASN A 30 10.58 4.92 20.48
N HIS A 31 10.94 5.50 21.62
CA HIS A 31 11.68 6.75 21.77
C HIS A 31 13.05 6.43 22.34
N GLU A 32 14.11 6.59 21.54
CA GLU A 32 15.50 6.33 21.95
C GLU A 32 15.72 4.97 22.66
N GLY A 33 15.04 3.92 22.19
CA GLY A 33 15.12 2.56 22.76
C GLY A 33 14.15 2.31 23.92
N THR A 34 13.47 3.33 24.43
CA THR A 34 12.42 3.18 25.44
C THR A 34 11.07 2.90 24.79
N ILE A 35 10.44 1.79 25.14
CA ILE A 35 9.16 1.37 24.55
C ILE A 35 8.01 1.71 25.48
N THR A 36 7.07 2.50 24.97
CA THR A 36 5.79 2.82 25.63
C THR A 36 4.65 2.20 24.84
N THR A 37 3.67 1.62 25.52
CA THR A 37 2.56 0.89 24.94
C THR A 37 1.23 1.60 25.16
N PHE A 38 0.42 1.70 24.11
CA PHE A 38 -0.93 2.30 24.13
C PHE A 38 -1.95 1.30 23.61
N TYR A 39 -3.16 1.31 24.17
CA TYR A 39 -4.21 0.34 23.86
C TYR A 39 -5.49 1.02 23.36
N GLY A 40 -6.25 0.28 22.54
CA GLY A 40 -7.56 0.64 22.03
C GLY A 40 -7.55 1.43 20.73
N ALA A 41 -8.72 1.78 20.21
CA ALA A 41 -8.89 2.44 18.90
C ALA A 41 -8.16 3.79 18.79
N THR A 42 -7.90 4.47 19.91
CA THR A 42 -7.15 5.74 19.99
C THR A 42 -5.66 5.55 20.27
N ALA A 43 -5.15 4.32 20.25
CA ALA A 43 -3.75 4.04 20.60
C ALA A 43 -2.77 4.79 19.68
N LEU A 44 -3.05 4.85 18.36
CA LEU A 44 -2.24 5.64 17.41
C LEU A 44 -2.22 7.13 17.77
N GLN A 45 -3.37 7.71 18.12
CA GLN A 45 -3.47 9.13 18.51
C GLN A 45 -2.62 9.43 19.75
N LYS A 46 -2.67 8.55 20.74
CA LYS A 46 -1.88 8.69 21.99
C LYS A 46 -0.39 8.51 21.73
N ALA A 47 -0.01 7.50 20.93
CA ALA A 47 1.39 7.27 20.57
C ALA A 47 1.96 8.45 19.80
N HIS A 48 1.23 8.98 18.77
CA HIS A 48 1.67 10.14 18.01
C HIS A 48 1.75 11.42 18.89
N ALA A 49 0.84 11.61 19.83
CA ALA A 49 0.91 12.75 20.75
C ALA A 49 2.18 12.71 21.63
N ALA A 50 2.56 11.51 22.08
CA ALA A 50 3.75 11.29 22.93
C ALA A 50 5.06 11.23 22.14
N ALA A 51 5.03 10.96 20.82
CA ALA A 51 6.22 10.81 19.99
C ALA A 51 6.96 12.12 19.77
N GLU A 52 8.23 12.02 19.41
CA GLU A 52 9.08 13.09 18.88
C GLU A 52 9.49 12.77 17.42
N ASN A 53 10.15 13.74 16.75
CA ASN A 53 10.66 13.50 15.41
C ASN A 53 11.78 12.44 15.47
N GLY A 54 11.73 11.46 14.59
CA GLY A 54 12.66 10.34 14.55
C GLY A 54 12.16 9.07 15.25
N ASP A 55 11.12 9.16 16.05
CA ASP A 55 10.57 8.02 16.77
C ASP A 55 9.90 7.00 15.84
N VAL A 56 9.73 5.79 16.37
CA VAL A 56 9.05 4.68 15.68
C VAL A 56 7.77 4.33 16.41
N ILE A 57 6.65 4.40 15.70
CA ILE A 57 5.33 3.94 16.16
C ILE A 57 4.99 2.66 15.40
N THR A 58 4.79 1.55 16.13
CA THR A 58 4.37 0.28 15.53
C THR A 58 2.94 -0.06 15.96
N LEU A 59 2.11 -0.43 15.00
CA LEU A 59 0.70 -0.76 15.19
C LEU A 59 0.47 -2.26 15.00
N SER A 60 -0.36 -2.85 15.84
CA SER A 60 -0.90 -4.18 15.59
C SER A 60 -1.82 -4.19 14.37
N SER A 61 -2.24 -5.36 13.93
CA SER A 61 -3.38 -5.51 13.01
C SER A 61 -4.66 -4.93 13.62
N GLY A 62 -5.61 -4.56 12.73
CA GLY A 62 -6.93 -4.04 13.11
C GLY A 62 -7.13 -2.57 12.76
N THR A 63 -8.27 -2.01 13.16
CA THR A 63 -8.71 -0.68 12.71
C THR A 63 -8.50 0.38 13.80
N PHE A 64 -7.63 1.34 13.52
CA PHE A 64 -7.31 2.48 14.36
C PHE A 64 -8.02 3.74 13.90
N LEU A 65 -8.38 4.61 14.81
CA LEU A 65 -8.74 5.99 14.48
C LEU A 65 -7.47 6.72 14.01
N SER A 66 -7.57 7.34 12.85
CA SER A 66 -6.46 8.12 12.27
C SER A 66 -6.12 9.32 13.13
N VAL A 67 -4.95 9.87 12.90
CA VAL A 67 -4.45 11.11 13.52
C VAL A 67 -3.83 11.99 12.44
N ASP A 68 -3.97 13.31 12.55
CA ASP A 68 -3.19 14.23 11.75
C ASP A 68 -1.70 14.07 12.08
N ILE A 69 -0.89 13.76 11.06
CA ILE A 69 0.55 13.52 11.25
C ILE A 69 1.29 14.85 11.14
N THR A 70 1.89 15.23 12.25
CA THR A 70 2.61 16.51 12.40
C THR A 70 4.08 16.34 12.76
N LYS A 71 4.55 15.09 12.85
CA LYS A 71 5.91 14.75 13.25
C LYS A 71 6.55 13.80 12.24
N ALA A 72 7.85 13.93 12.01
CA ALA A 72 8.62 13.07 11.13
C ALA A 72 8.96 11.75 11.84
N VAL A 73 7.98 10.88 11.99
CA VAL A 73 8.10 9.55 12.63
C VAL A 73 8.17 8.44 11.60
N THR A 74 8.57 7.25 12.03
CA THR A 74 8.32 6.01 11.29
C THR A 74 7.06 5.35 11.83
N LEU A 75 6.00 5.28 11.03
CA LEU A 75 4.75 4.59 11.37
C LEU A 75 4.72 3.23 10.67
N ARG A 76 4.70 2.15 11.42
CA ARG A 76 4.66 0.77 10.90
C ARG A 76 3.36 0.07 11.28
N GLY A 77 2.69 -0.49 10.28
CA GLY A 77 1.53 -1.36 10.46
C GLY A 77 1.87 -2.84 10.32
N ALA A 78 0.89 -3.70 10.54
CA ALA A 78 1.00 -5.15 10.38
C ALA A 78 0.90 -5.61 8.90
N GLY A 79 0.61 -4.70 8.00
CA GLY A 79 0.45 -4.95 6.57
C GLY A 79 -0.74 -4.20 5.98
N MET A 80 -0.74 -4.05 4.67
CA MET A 80 -1.78 -3.32 3.93
C MET A 80 -2.92 -4.22 3.40
N VAL A 81 -2.74 -5.53 3.45
CA VAL A 81 -3.70 -6.57 3.02
C VAL A 81 -3.70 -7.70 4.01
N LEU A 82 -4.74 -8.54 3.97
CA LEU A 82 -4.75 -9.79 4.76
C LEU A 82 -3.57 -10.68 4.35
N ASP A 83 -2.79 -11.10 5.32
CA ASP A 83 -1.82 -12.17 5.11
C ASP A 83 -2.54 -13.53 5.21
N ALA A 84 -2.72 -14.18 4.08
CA ALA A 84 -3.43 -15.46 4.00
C ALA A 84 -2.69 -16.59 4.72
N ALA A 85 -1.37 -16.52 4.86
CA ALA A 85 -0.57 -17.56 5.50
C ALA A 85 -0.70 -17.51 7.04
N THR A 86 -0.69 -16.33 7.61
CA THR A 86 -0.77 -16.11 9.06
C THR A 86 -2.16 -15.72 9.54
N GLN A 87 -3.10 -15.42 8.61
CA GLN A 87 -4.42 -14.86 8.88
C GLN A 87 -4.35 -13.52 9.64
N THR A 88 -3.26 -12.79 9.43
CA THR A 88 -3.07 -11.46 10.03
C THR A 88 -3.84 -10.42 9.23
N GLU A 89 -4.81 -9.77 9.86
CA GLU A 89 -5.56 -8.67 9.27
C GLU A 89 -4.66 -7.44 9.03
N PRO A 90 -4.98 -6.59 8.05
CA PRO A 90 -4.22 -5.37 7.83
C PRO A 90 -4.34 -4.38 9.00
N THR A 91 -3.39 -3.47 9.09
CA THR A 91 -3.56 -2.27 9.91
C THR A 91 -4.32 -1.23 9.11
N VAL A 92 -5.53 -0.87 9.56
CA VAL A 92 -6.42 0.06 8.87
C VAL A 92 -6.48 1.40 9.60
N LEU A 93 -6.28 2.50 8.86
CA LEU A 93 -6.53 3.87 9.32
C LEU A 93 -7.90 4.31 8.81
N ALA A 94 -8.86 4.48 9.72
CA ALA A 94 -10.29 4.51 9.38
C ALA A 94 -10.83 5.87 8.88
N ASN A 95 -10.20 6.97 9.27
CA ASN A 95 -10.70 8.33 9.01
C ASN A 95 -9.79 9.10 8.06
N ASP A 96 -10.32 10.15 7.45
CA ASP A 96 -9.50 11.16 6.78
C ASP A 96 -8.47 11.73 7.77
N PHE A 97 -7.27 11.99 7.29
CA PHE A 97 -6.24 12.67 8.08
C PHE A 97 -5.34 13.54 7.20
N LYS A 98 -4.65 14.46 7.85
CA LYS A 98 -3.72 15.38 7.18
C LYS A 98 -2.28 15.02 7.55
N ILE A 99 -1.37 15.35 6.64
CA ILE A 99 0.07 15.31 6.89
C ILE A 99 0.59 16.74 6.73
N THR A 100 1.15 17.27 7.82
CA THR A 100 1.69 18.62 7.87
C THR A 100 2.99 18.61 8.67
N ILE A 101 4.13 18.55 7.97
CA ILE A 101 5.45 18.56 8.57
C ILE A 101 6.22 19.76 8.00
N ALA A 102 6.74 20.61 8.87
CA ALA A 102 7.49 21.78 8.47
C ALA A 102 8.81 21.42 7.79
N ASP A 103 9.31 22.28 6.89
CA ASP A 103 10.51 22.00 6.08
C ASP A 103 11.80 21.96 6.88
N ASP A 104 11.82 22.59 8.05
CA ASP A 104 12.94 22.66 8.98
C ASP A 104 12.97 21.49 9.98
N VAL A 105 11.98 20.61 9.95
CA VAL A 105 11.95 19.41 10.79
C VAL A 105 13.03 18.44 10.30
N ALA A 106 13.91 18.07 11.21
CA ALA A 106 14.90 17.03 10.95
C ALA A 106 14.24 15.65 10.86
N GLY A 107 14.76 14.82 9.97
CA GLY A 107 14.26 13.46 9.76
C GLY A 107 13.31 13.35 8.57
N ARG A 108 12.77 12.16 8.40
CA ARG A 108 11.85 11.81 7.30
C ARG A 108 10.63 11.08 7.84
N LEU A 109 9.45 11.49 7.42
CA LEU A 109 8.28 10.65 7.61
C LEU A 109 8.42 9.36 6.80
N THR A 110 8.24 8.23 7.46
CA THR A 110 8.06 6.93 6.79
C THR A 110 6.74 6.34 7.24
N ILE A 111 5.89 5.94 6.31
CA ILE A 111 4.68 5.17 6.58
C ILE A 111 4.86 3.83 5.89
N GLU A 112 4.62 2.74 6.62
CA GLU A 112 4.88 1.39 6.14
C GLU A 112 3.81 0.42 6.58
N GLY A 113 3.31 -0.38 5.61
CA GLY A 113 2.44 -1.51 5.89
C GLY A 113 1.07 -1.16 6.45
N VAL A 114 0.49 -0.02 6.05
CA VAL A 114 -0.85 0.40 6.49
C VAL A 114 -1.83 0.47 5.32
N TYR A 115 -3.11 0.31 5.63
CA TYR A 115 -4.22 0.59 4.74
C TYR A 115 -4.96 1.85 5.20
N SER A 116 -4.82 2.95 4.47
CA SER A 116 -5.67 4.13 4.63
C SER A 116 -6.90 3.99 3.72
N ASN A 117 -8.05 3.69 4.31
CA ASN A 117 -9.29 3.47 3.56
C ASN A 117 -10.08 4.77 3.30
N GLN A 118 -9.55 5.90 3.72
CA GLN A 118 -10.09 7.24 3.55
C GLN A 118 -9.04 8.16 2.90
N ARG A 119 -9.29 9.47 2.90
CA ARG A 119 -8.41 10.44 2.27
C ARG A 119 -7.19 10.76 3.14
N VAL A 120 -6.02 10.75 2.50
CA VAL A 120 -4.79 11.31 3.03
C VAL A 120 -4.57 12.67 2.36
N SER A 121 -4.68 13.76 3.12
CA SER A 121 -4.47 15.12 2.62
C SER A 121 -3.06 15.60 2.97
N ILE A 122 -2.21 15.81 1.98
CA ILE A 122 -0.88 16.37 2.18
C ILE A 122 -0.99 17.89 2.11
N VAL A 123 -0.74 18.53 3.24
CA VAL A 123 -0.77 20.00 3.39
C VAL A 123 0.64 20.58 3.32
N LYS A 124 1.62 19.87 3.91
CA LYS A 124 3.04 20.19 3.80
C LYS A 124 3.86 18.95 4.12
N LEU A 125 4.67 18.49 3.16
CA LEU A 125 5.47 17.29 3.34
C LEU A 125 6.62 17.29 2.33
N LYS A 126 7.83 17.06 2.81
CA LYS A 126 9.02 16.92 1.98
C LYS A 126 9.80 15.69 2.37
N ASN A 127 10.40 15.03 1.37
CA ASN A 127 11.29 13.88 1.57
C ASN A 127 10.64 12.78 2.43
N ALA A 128 9.45 12.33 2.07
CA ALA A 128 8.74 11.27 2.78
C ALA A 128 8.76 9.95 2.01
N MET A 129 8.65 8.84 2.72
CA MET A 129 8.54 7.51 2.14
C MET A 129 7.25 6.82 2.57
N PHE A 130 6.59 6.24 1.58
CA PHE A 130 5.45 5.35 1.72
C PHE A 130 5.89 3.98 1.19
N LEU A 131 5.85 2.98 2.04
CA LEU A 131 6.39 1.65 1.73
C LEU A 131 5.33 0.59 1.99
N LYS A 132 4.96 -0.17 0.95
CA LYS A 132 4.02 -1.27 1.10
C LYS A 132 2.68 -0.83 1.72
N ASP A 133 2.19 0.34 1.30
CA ASP A 133 0.95 0.92 1.78
C ASP A 133 -0.18 0.76 0.77
N ARG A 134 -1.40 0.54 1.26
CA ARG A 134 -2.62 0.68 0.49
C ARG A 134 -3.30 1.99 0.86
N ILE A 135 -3.42 2.90 -0.10
CA ILE A 135 -4.00 4.22 0.14
C ILE A 135 -5.15 4.43 -0.84
N ARG A 136 -6.32 4.79 -0.32
CA ARG A 136 -7.48 5.01 -1.18
C ARG A 136 -7.36 6.31 -1.96
N TYR A 137 -7.13 7.42 -1.28
CA TYR A 137 -6.97 8.74 -1.87
C TYR A 137 -5.77 9.47 -1.31
N ILE A 138 -4.94 10.04 -2.18
CA ILE A 138 -3.95 11.05 -1.82
C ILE A 138 -4.36 12.36 -2.49
N TYR A 139 -4.43 13.42 -1.71
CA TYR A 139 -4.86 14.73 -2.15
C TYR A 139 -3.85 15.81 -1.74
N ILE A 140 -3.30 16.50 -2.72
CA ILE A 140 -2.33 17.59 -2.55
C ILE A 140 -2.90 18.82 -3.23
N ASN A 141 -3.52 19.72 -2.45
CA ASN A 141 -4.24 20.89 -3.01
C ASN A 141 -3.47 22.20 -2.87
N GLY A 142 -2.18 22.16 -3.09
CA GLY A 142 -1.35 23.36 -3.06
C GLY A 142 -0.04 23.18 -3.80
N SER A 143 0.55 24.28 -4.27
CA SER A 143 1.92 24.24 -4.77
C SER A 143 2.88 24.08 -3.61
N ASP A 144 3.96 23.31 -3.81
CA ASP A 144 4.98 23.04 -2.79
C ASP A 144 4.49 22.25 -1.55
N TYR A 145 3.31 21.63 -1.60
CA TYR A 145 2.75 20.90 -0.47
C TYR A 145 3.31 19.47 -0.35
N GLY A 146 3.73 18.86 -1.46
CA GLY A 146 4.29 17.51 -1.47
C GLY A 146 5.51 17.42 -2.38
N LYS A 147 6.73 17.46 -1.81
CA LYS A 147 7.97 17.40 -2.56
C LYS A 147 8.78 16.15 -2.23
N ASP A 148 9.39 15.57 -3.26
CA ASP A 148 10.31 14.44 -3.11
C ASP A 148 9.66 13.28 -2.34
N LEU A 149 8.37 12.99 -2.65
CA LEU A 149 7.65 11.89 -2.07
C LEU A 149 8.05 10.59 -2.76
N THR A 150 8.31 9.55 -2.01
CA THR A 150 8.69 8.24 -2.54
C THR A 150 7.66 7.19 -2.15
N PHE A 151 7.16 6.47 -3.14
CA PHE A 151 6.23 5.36 -2.98
C PHE A 151 6.89 4.09 -3.51
N ILE A 152 7.01 3.07 -2.68
CA ILE A 152 7.59 1.78 -3.06
C ILE A 152 6.60 0.67 -2.69
N HIS A 153 6.27 -0.20 -3.65
CA HIS A 153 5.32 -1.31 -3.48
C HIS A 153 3.95 -0.89 -2.96
N CYS A 154 3.54 0.35 -3.23
CA CYS A 154 2.27 0.90 -2.77
C CYS A 154 1.12 0.62 -3.74
N ARG A 155 -0.11 0.61 -3.20
CA ARG A 155 -1.35 0.55 -3.98
C ARG A 155 -2.17 1.80 -3.72
N ILE A 156 -2.26 2.71 -4.70
CA ILE A 156 -3.19 3.84 -4.67
C ILE A 156 -4.42 3.43 -5.47
N THR A 157 -5.54 3.19 -4.77
CA THR A 157 -6.66 2.42 -5.34
C THR A 157 -7.69 3.27 -6.07
N GLU A 158 -7.80 4.56 -5.73
CA GLU A 158 -8.81 5.45 -6.34
C GLU A 158 -8.19 6.66 -7.02
N SER A 159 -7.39 7.47 -6.31
CA SER A 159 -6.80 8.68 -6.89
C SER A 159 -5.54 9.13 -6.17
N TYR A 160 -4.55 9.53 -6.97
CA TYR A 160 -3.46 10.40 -6.56
C TYR A 160 -3.64 11.75 -7.28
N ASN A 161 -4.02 12.79 -6.54
CA ASN A 161 -4.22 14.13 -7.09
C ASN A 161 -3.15 15.09 -6.56
N GLY A 162 -2.16 15.36 -7.39
CA GLY A 162 -0.97 16.16 -7.06
C GLY A 162 -1.03 17.64 -7.44
N ASN A 163 -2.15 18.15 -7.94
CA ASN A 163 -2.32 19.52 -8.44
C ASN A 163 -1.40 19.87 -9.64
N ASN A 164 -2.00 20.20 -10.79
CA ASN A 164 -1.32 20.37 -12.08
C ASN A 164 -0.39 21.60 -12.17
N ASN A 165 -0.51 22.58 -11.28
CA ASN A 165 0.27 23.84 -11.31
C ASN A 165 1.28 23.92 -10.16
N SER A 166 1.83 22.79 -9.75
CA SER A 166 2.61 22.73 -8.52
C SER A 166 4.06 22.31 -8.76
N ASN A 167 4.91 22.69 -7.80
CA ASN A 167 6.25 22.12 -7.65
C ASN A 167 6.23 20.82 -6.84
N ASN A 168 5.07 20.17 -6.71
CA ASN A 168 4.96 18.87 -6.08
C ASN A 168 5.69 17.83 -6.92
N SER A 169 6.35 16.87 -6.29
CA SER A 169 7.07 15.81 -6.97
C SER A 169 6.92 14.48 -6.25
N ALA A 170 6.88 13.39 -7.01
CA ALA A 170 6.83 12.06 -6.45
C ALA A 170 7.52 11.03 -7.34
N THR A 171 8.11 10.02 -6.70
CA THR A 171 8.66 8.83 -7.34
C THR A 171 7.84 7.62 -6.93
N PHE A 172 7.44 6.83 -7.92
CA PHE A 172 6.70 5.57 -7.74
C PHE A 172 7.54 4.42 -8.29
N GLN A 173 7.86 3.48 -7.43
CA GLN A 173 8.66 2.31 -7.76
C GLN A 173 7.84 1.03 -7.51
N ASN A 174 7.58 0.24 -8.55
CA ASN A 174 6.81 -1.00 -8.45
C ASN A 174 5.48 -0.81 -7.71
N CYS A 175 4.70 0.19 -8.12
CA CYS A 175 3.43 0.60 -7.52
C CYS A 175 2.24 0.35 -8.45
N ILE A 176 1.06 0.22 -7.86
CA ILE A 176 -0.21 0.33 -8.58
C ILE A 176 -0.76 1.72 -8.30
N VAL A 177 -0.93 2.53 -9.35
CA VAL A 177 -1.36 3.92 -9.22
C VAL A 177 -2.63 4.15 -10.03
N SER A 178 -3.72 4.47 -9.32
CA SER A 178 -5.00 4.81 -9.94
C SER A 178 -5.20 6.33 -9.94
N GLY A 179 -5.90 6.82 -10.96
CA GLY A 179 -6.36 8.21 -11.01
C GLY A 179 -5.23 9.24 -10.85
N LEU A 180 -4.10 9.02 -11.54
CA LEU A 180 -2.93 9.89 -11.47
C LEU A 180 -3.24 11.27 -12.06
N GLY A 181 -3.10 12.32 -11.25
CA GLY A 181 -3.23 13.71 -11.67
C GLY A 181 -2.13 14.59 -11.06
N GLY A 182 -1.67 15.59 -11.79
CA GLY A 182 -0.57 16.46 -11.40
C GLY A 182 0.59 16.42 -12.40
N ASN A 183 1.82 16.67 -11.94
CA ASN A 183 3.04 16.73 -12.75
C ASN A 183 4.28 16.38 -11.92
N ASN A 184 5.45 16.33 -12.57
CA ASN A 184 6.77 16.07 -11.98
C ASN A 184 6.86 14.69 -11.31
N TYR A 185 6.49 13.64 -12.02
CA TYR A 185 6.52 12.27 -11.50
C TYR A 185 7.59 11.43 -12.19
N ILE A 186 8.16 10.50 -11.42
CA ILE A 186 8.99 9.40 -11.90
C ILE A 186 8.24 8.11 -11.59
N LEU A 187 7.86 7.36 -12.61
CA LEU A 187 7.15 6.10 -12.46
C LEU A 187 7.95 4.98 -13.14
N HIS A 188 8.48 4.09 -12.33
CA HIS A 188 9.23 2.94 -12.81
C HIS A 188 8.55 1.64 -12.41
N ASN A 189 8.40 0.74 -13.37
CA ASN A 189 7.82 -0.59 -13.15
C ASN A 189 6.44 -0.54 -12.47
N CYS A 190 5.62 0.45 -12.83
CA CYS A 190 4.31 0.66 -12.23
C CYS A 190 3.18 0.13 -13.11
N ILE A 191 2.05 -0.18 -12.48
CA ILE A 191 0.76 -0.31 -13.17
C ILE A 191 0.00 0.99 -13.00
N ILE A 192 -0.35 1.63 -14.11
CA ILE A 192 -1.09 2.88 -14.15
C ILE A 192 -2.50 2.59 -14.66
N ARG A 193 -3.48 2.95 -13.85
CA ARG A 193 -4.88 2.64 -14.10
C ARG A 193 -5.82 3.75 -13.66
N VAL A 194 -7.10 3.58 -13.88
CA VAL A 194 -8.17 4.34 -13.23
C VAL A 194 -9.04 3.40 -12.42
N ALA A 195 -9.74 3.92 -11.43
CA ALA A 195 -10.60 3.12 -10.57
C ALA A 195 -11.78 2.50 -11.35
N ASP A 196 -12.29 3.23 -12.34
CA ASP A 196 -13.36 2.77 -13.23
C ASP A 196 -12.78 2.27 -14.57
N ASN A 197 -13.18 1.06 -14.98
CA ASN A 197 -12.77 0.44 -16.24
C ASN A 197 -13.20 1.22 -17.49
N SER A 198 -14.22 2.04 -17.40
CA SER A 198 -14.70 2.88 -18.50
C SER A 198 -13.95 4.19 -18.66
N ALA A 199 -13.21 4.61 -17.63
CA ALA A 199 -12.48 5.86 -17.63
C ALA A 199 -11.13 5.76 -18.35
N SER A 200 -10.59 6.91 -18.73
CA SER A 200 -9.31 7.03 -19.43
C SER A 200 -8.22 7.57 -18.52
N ILE A 201 -6.98 7.21 -18.80
CA ILE A 201 -5.79 7.72 -18.12
C ILE A 201 -5.39 9.05 -18.75
N SER A 202 -5.15 10.07 -17.93
CA SER A 202 -4.45 11.28 -18.34
C SER A 202 -2.96 11.14 -18.09
N LEU A 203 -2.14 11.48 -19.08
CA LEU A 203 -0.69 11.55 -18.92
C LEU A 203 -0.31 12.90 -18.31
N CYS A 204 0.63 12.87 -17.39
CA CYS A 204 1.07 14.05 -16.62
C CYS A 204 2.27 14.73 -17.27
N ASP A 205 2.35 16.07 -17.10
CA ASP A 205 3.48 16.86 -17.57
C ASP A 205 4.75 16.63 -16.74
N ASN A 206 5.92 16.92 -17.32
CA ASN A 206 7.24 16.85 -16.68
C ASN A 206 7.46 15.50 -15.95
N SER A 207 7.03 14.41 -16.55
CA SER A 207 7.04 13.10 -15.91
C SER A 207 7.80 12.07 -16.70
N GLU A 208 8.38 11.10 -16.02
CA GLU A 208 9.07 9.97 -16.60
C GLU A 208 8.27 8.69 -16.36
N TYR A 209 8.01 7.95 -17.43
CA TYR A 209 7.34 6.65 -17.39
C TYR A 209 8.26 5.60 -18.00
N LYS A 210 8.76 4.67 -17.19
CA LYS A 210 9.69 3.63 -17.63
C LYS A 210 9.24 2.25 -17.18
N ASN A 211 9.21 1.31 -18.14
CA ASN A 211 8.79 -0.08 -17.89
C ASN A 211 7.40 -0.21 -17.23
N CYS A 212 6.50 0.74 -17.47
CA CYS A 212 5.16 0.78 -16.90
C CYS A 212 4.12 0.07 -17.77
N ILE A 213 3.02 -0.36 -17.15
CA ILE A 213 1.85 -0.90 -17.84
C ILE A 213 0.68 0.06 -17.65
N PHE A 214 0.08 0.52 -18.75
CA PHE A 214 -1.12 1.34 -18.76
C PHE A 214 -2.32 0.47 -19.13
N THR A 215 -3.25 0.29 -18.21
CA THR A 215 -4.36 -0.68 -18.35
C THR A 215 -5.63 -0.08 -18.96
N ASN A 216 -5.68 1.24 -19.12
CA ASN A 216 -6.84 1.96 -19.66
C ASN A 216 -6.46 2.83 -20.84
N TYR A 217 -7.48 3.31 -21.58
CA TYR A 217 -7.28 4.23 -22.69
C TYR A 217 -6.60 5.53 -22.25
N ILE A 218 -5.71 6.06 -23.10
CA ILE A 218 -5.10 7.38 -22.89
C ILE A 218 -6.05 8.45 -23.37
N TYR A 219 -6.40 9.40 -22.50
CA TYR A 219 -7.36 10.46 -22.78
C TYR A 219 -6.74 11.64 -23.53
N ASN A 220 -5.61 12.14 -23.07
CA ASN A 220 -4.95 13.32 -23.64
C ASN A 220 -3.78 12.91 -24.56
N ALA A 221 -3.35 13.84 -25.41
CA ALA A 221 -2.07 13.70 -26.10
C ALA A 221 -0.93 13.62 -25.08
N ALA A 222 0.12 12.87 -25.44
CA ALA A 222 1.30 12.77 -24.57
C ALA A 222 1.97 14.13 -24.44
N PRO A 223 2.18 14.64 -23.22
CA PRO A 223 2.93 15.86 -22.98
C PRO A 223 4.35 15.77 -23.56
N THR A 224 4.77 16.81 -24.27
CA THR A 224 6.13 16.87 -24.85
C THR A 224 7.23 17.10 -23.83
N THR A 225 6.85 17.50 -22.63
CA THR A 225 7.74 17.70 -21.48
C THR A 225 8.03 16.41 -20.73
N SER A 226 7.35 15.31 -21.09
CA SER A 226 7.47 14.02 -20.40
C SER A 226 8.20 13.01 -21.28
N THR A 227 8.83 12.04 -20.63
CA THR A 227 9.57 10.95 -21.26
C THR A 227 8.86 9.61 -21.07
N TYR A 228 8.89 8.81 -22.12
CA TYR A 228 8.23 7.51 -22.15
C TYR A 228 9.21 6.48 -22.67
N TYR A 229 9.54 5.48 -21.88
CA TYR A 229 10.51 4.48 -22.27
C TYR A 229 10.05 3.08 -21.92
N ASN A 230 9.95 2.22 -22.94
CA ASN A 230 9.67 0.79 -22.80
C ASN A 230 8.39 0.48 -22.01
N ASN A 231 7.29 1.17 -22.32
CA ASN A 231 6.01 1.00 -21.67
C ASN A 231 5.04 0.13 -22.49
N LEU A 232 4.19 -0.62 -21.79
CA LEU A 232 3.09 -1.38 -22.36
C LEU A 232 1.79 -0.59 -22.23
N PHE A 233 1.10 -0.42 -23.35
CA PHE A 233 -0.23 0.22 -23.39
C PHE A 233 -1.28 -0.83 -23.76
N ILE A 234 -2.27 -1.02 -22.90
CA ILE A 234 -3.38 -1.95 -23.09
C ILE A 234 -4.62 -1.16 -23.47
N GLY A 235 -5.16 -1.45 -24.63
CA GLY A 235 -6.27 -0.71 -25.20
C GLY A 235 -5.83 0.34 -26.19
N THR A 236 -6.59 0.44 -27.26
CA THR A 236 -6.23 1.28 -28.40
C THR A 236 -7.13 2.49 -28.46
N ASN A 237 -6.56 3.64 -28.20
CA ASN A 237 -7.05 4.87 -28.79
C ASN A 237 -5.97 5.37 -29.74
N GLY A 238 -6.03 4.93 -31.01
CA GLY A 238 -4.95 5.08 -31.99
C GLY A 238 -4.38 6.48 -32.11
N ASN A 239 -5.23 7.52 -32.00
CA ASN A 239 -4.80 8.91 -32.18
C ASN A 239 -4.02 9.48 -30.97
N LYS A 240 -4.28 9.00 -29.77
CA LYS A 240 -3.62 9.51 -28.55
C LYS A 240 -2.27 8.82 -28.34
N LEU A 241 -2.20 7.52 -28.59
CA LEU A 241 -0.95 6.77 -28.56
C LEU A 241 0.04 7.23 -29.66
N ALA A 242 -0.47 7.73 -30.79
CA ALA A 242 0.37 8.27 -31.86
C ALA A 242 1.17 9.51 -31.41
N SER A 243 0.72 10.22 -30.39
CA SER A 243 1.45 11.37 -29.82
C SER A 243 2.66 10.97 -28.97
N ILE A 244 2.73 9.71 -28.51
CA ILE A 244 3.92 9.21 -27.81
C ILE A 244 5.03 9.04 -28.85
N PRO A 245 6.22 9.65 -28.67
CA PRO A 245 7.27 9.64 -29.66
C PRO A 245 7.66 8.25 -30.13
N ASN A 246 7.81 8.07 -31.43
CA ASN A 246 8.37 6.85 -31.99
C ASN A 246 9.83 6.68 -31.53
N GLY A 247 10.26 5.46 -31.24
CA GLY A 247 11.61 5.18 -30.74
C GLY A 247 11.70 5.09 -29.21
N THR A 248 10.59 5.22 -28.52
CA THR A 248 10.52 5.04 -27.06
C THR A 248 10.35 3.58 -26.62
N ASN A 249 10.52 2.62 -27.52
CA ASN A 249 10.31 1.18 -27.27
C ASN A 249 8.96 0.87 -26.63
N ARG A 250 7.90 1.40 -27.19
CA ARG A 250 6.55 1.14 -26.69
C ARG A 250 5.98 -0.16 -27.27
N THR A 251 5.24 -0.88 -26.47
CA THR A 251 4.43 -2.01 -26.90
C THR A 251 2.95 -1.68 -26.74
N VAL A 252 2.13 -1.97 -27.73
CA VAL A 252 0.69 -1.76 -27.71
C VAL A 252 0.01 -3.12 -27.88
N VAL A 253 -0.89 -3.45 -26.97
CA VAL A 253 -1.64 -4.71 -26.98
C VAL A 253 -3.13 -4.44 -26.95
N ASN A 254 -3.91 -5.23 -27.69
CA ASN A 254 -5.36 -5.13 -27.65
C ASN A 254 -5.90 -5.63 -26.30
N ARG A 255 -6.92 -4.97 -25.75
CA ARG A 255 -7.60 -5.40 -24.52
C ARG A 255 -8.17 -6.81 -24.59
N GLU A 256 -8.55 -7.26 -25.77
CA GLU A 256 -9.12 -8.59 -26.02
C GLU A 256 -8.06 -9.70 -26.08
N ASP A 257 -6.78 -9.36 -25.99
CA ASP A 257 -5.71 -10.36 -26.03
C ASP A 257 -5.73 -11.19 -24.73
N ASP A 258 -5.86 -12.50 -24.89
CA ASP A 258 -5.92 -13.46 -23.79
C ASP A 258 -4.68 -13.43 -22.89
N LYS A 259 -3.53 -13.01 -23.44
CA LYS A 259 -2.26 -12.93 -22.71
C LYS A 259 -2.23 -11.88 -21.61
N ILE A 260 -3.15 -10.91 -21.65
CA ILE A 260 -3.18 -9.78 -20.72
C ILE A 260 -4.47 -9.70 -19.91
N LYS A 261 -5.39 -10.64 -20.06
CA LYS A 261 -6.68 -10.61 -19.36
C LYS A 261 -6.53 -10.51 -17.83
N ASN A 262 -5.52 -11.14 -17.26
CA ASN A 262 -5.25 -11.06 -15.83
C ASN A 262 -4.85 -9.66 -15.36
N LEU A 263 -4.30 -8.81 -16.24
CA LEU A 263 -3.93 -7.42 -15.93
C LEU A 263 -5.14 -6.49 -15.90
N LEU A 264 -6.26 -6.90 -16.49
CA LEU A 264 -7.47 -6.10 -16.59
C LEU A 264 -8.46 -6.33 -15.46
N ASN A 265 -8.29 -7.39 -14.67
CA ASN A 265 -9.11 -7.64 -13.50
C ASN A 265 -8.63 -6.78 -12.32
N TYR A 266 -9.52 -5.96 -11.80
CA TYR A 266 -9.22 -4.99 -10.73
C TYR A 266 -9.61 -5.48 -9.33
N SER A 267 -9.80 -6.79 -9.16
CA SER A 267 -10.01 -7.36 -7.82
C SER A 267 -8.71 -7.32 -7.03
N ASP A 268 -8.80 -7.20 -5.72
CA ASP A 268 -7.63 -7.29 -4.83
C ASP A 268 -6.98 -8.68 -4.87
N ASP A 269 -7.70 -9.70 -5.35
CA ASP A 269 -7.22 -11.07 -5.53
C ASP A 269 -6.34 -11.23 -6.78
N ASN A 270 -6.33 -10.23 -7.67
CA ASN A 270 -5.48 -10.25 -8.84
C ASN A 270 -4.10 -9.66 -8.52
N ASP A 271 -3.10 -10.48 -8.62
CA ASP A 271 -1.72 -10.11 -8.35
C ASP A 271 -1.03 -9.36 -9.49
N TYR A 272 -1.73 -9.08 -10.60
CA TYR A 272 -1.22 -8.39 -11.80
C TYR A 272 0.03 -9.03 -12.44
N LYS A 273 0.26 -10.32 -12.23
CA LYS A 273 1.37 -11.03 -12.87
C LYS A 273 1.12 -11.21 -14.36
N LEU A 274 2.15 -11.01 -15.15
CA LEU A 274 2.13 -11.37 -16.56
C LEU A 274 2.12 -12.89 -16.72
N THR A 275 1.43 -13.39 -17.77
CA THR A 275 1.60 -14.78 -18.21
C THR A 275 3.02 -14.98 -18.75
N ASP A 276 3.49 -16.22 -18.83
CA ASP A 276 4.84 -16.49 -19.34
C ASP A 276 4.99 -16.07 -20.81
N GLU A 277 3.93 -16.19 -21.61
CA GLU A 277 3.89 -15.70 -22.98
C GLU A 277 4.01 -14.16 -23.05
N ALA A 278 3.32 -13.46 -22.16
CA ALA A 278 3.40 -12.00 -22.08
C ALA A 278 4.80 -11.55 -21.63
N LYS A 279 5.42 -12.21 -20.65
CA LYS A 279 6.81 -11.94 -20.22
C LYS A 279 7.80 -12.12 -21.35
N ALA A 280 7.60 -13.11 -22.21
CA ALA A 280 8.49 -13.35 -23.37
C ALA A 280 8.44 -12.21 -24.40
N ILE A 281 7.29 -11.57 -24.57
CA ILE A 281 7.07 -10.49 -25.55
C ILE A 281 7.42 -9.11 -24.95
N MET A 282 7.21 -8.93 -23.65
CA MET A 282 7.21 -7.64 -22.96
C MET A 282 8.31 -7.59 -21.90
N LYS A 283 9.54 -7.45 -22.35
CA LYS A 283 10.68 -7.29 -21.43
C LYS A 283 10.91 -5.82 -21.10
N GLY A 284 11.28 -5.59 -19.86
CA GLY A 284 11.79 -4.31 -19.39
C GLY A 284 13.12 -3.95 -20.07
N SER A 285 13.50 -2.70 -19.96
CA SER A 285 14.77 -2.20 -20.51
C SER A 285 16.01 -2.83 -19.88
N ASP A 286 15.85 -3.45 -18.73
CA ASP A 286 16.86 -4.17 -17.96
C ASP A 286 16.82 -5.70 -18.19
N GLY A 287 15.98 -6.17 -19.11
CA GLY A 287 15.79 -7.59 -19.42
C GLY A 287 14.81 -8.34 -18.51
N THR A 288 14.30 -7.69 -17.44
CA THR A 288 13.24 -8.23 -16.60
C THR A 288 11.87 -8.05 -17.25
N GLU A 289 10.77 -8.42 -16.59
CA GLU A 289 9.42 -8.11 -17.09
C GLU A 289 9.08 -6.62 -16.91
N VAL A 290 8.15 -6.11 -17.72
CA VAL A 290 7.58 -4.77 -17.50
C VAL A 290 6.54 -4.81 -16.39
N GLY A 291 6.26 -3.65 -15.79
CA GLY A 291 5.24 -3.51 -14.75
C GLY A 291 5.71 -3.99 -13.38
N LEU A 292 4.75 -4.37 -12.56
CA LEU A 292 4.85 -4.47 -11.11
C LEU A 292 5.98 -5.37 -10.59
N TYR A 293 6.28 -6.45 -11.31
CA TYR A 293 7.26 -7.46 -10.90
C TYR A 293 8.61 -7.35 -11.62
N GLY A 294 8.80 -6.31 -12.44
CA GLY A 294 10.07 -6.05 -13.11
C GLY A 294 11.03 -5.20 -12.28
N GLY A 295 12.23 -5.03 -12.80
CA GLY A 295 13.27 -4.22 -12.16
C GLY A 295 14.02 -4.93 -11.04
N SER A 296 14.84 -4.16 -10.35
CA SER A 296 15.67 -4.67 -9.23
C SER A 296 14.90 -4.83 -7.91
N LEU A 297 13.68 -4.31 -7.83
CA LEU A 297 12.82 -4.35 -6.65
C LEU A 297 11.43 -4.87 -7.02
N PRO A 298 11.27 -6.15 -7.38
CA PRO A 298 9.96 -6.72 -7.70
C PRO A 298 8.95 -6.48 -6.59
N TYR A 299 7.70 -6.22 -6.96
CA TYR A 299 6.63 -5.95 -6.00
C TYR A 299 6.49 -7.06 -4.96
N ASP A 300 6.54 -6.67 -3.70
CA ASP A 300 6.31 -7.53 -2.55
C ASP A 300 5.43 -6.77 -1.53
N PRO A 301 4.18 -7.22 -1.28
CA PRO A 301 3.30 -6.61 -0.30
C PRO A 301 3.57 -7.04 1.13
N THR A 302 4.48 -8.01 1.36
CA THR A 302 4.79 -8.54 2.69
C THR A 302 5.36 -7.44 3.58
N PRO A 303 4.77 -7.16 4.75
CA PRO A 303 5.29 -6.14 5.64
C PRO A 303 6.69 -6.50 6.13
N THR A 304 7.53 -5.49 6.39
CA THR A 304 8.89 -5.69 6.92
C THR A 304 8.92 -6.00 8.40
N ASN A 305 7.80 -5.78 9.10
CA ASN A 305 7.67 -6.18 10.50
C ASN A 305 7.72 -7.71 10.65
N PRO A 306 8.39 -8.21 11.70
CA PRO A 306 8.36 -9.63 11.98
C PRO A 306 6.93 -10.15 12.13
N GLN A 307 6.61 -11.23 11.43
CA GLN A 307 5.30 -11.89 11.42
C GLN A 307 5.38 -13.20 12.23
N ILE A 308 4.40 -13.44 13.10
CA ILE A 308 4.28 -14.71 13.77
C ILE A 308 3.74 -15.72 12.76
N SER A 309 4.58 -16.64 12.28
CA SER A 309 4.21 -17.67 11.30
C SER A 309 3.67 -18.94 11.97
N LYS A 310 3.91 -19.11 13.27
CA LYS A 310 3.41 -20.23 14.07
C LYS A 310 3.19 -19.79 15.50
N PHE A 311 2.03 -20.12 16.04
CA PHE A 311 1.71 -19.89 17.45
C PHE A 311 0.90 -21.07 17.97
N ASN A 312 1.55 -21.99 18.69
CA ASN A 312 0.93 -23.15 19.30
C ASN A 312 1.06 -23.05 20.82
N VAL A 313 -0.06 -23.15 21.49
CA VAL A 313 -0.12 -23.20 22.95
C VAL A 313 -0.70 -24.55 23.35
N ALA A 314 -0.01 -25.27 24.21
CA ALA A 314 -0.54 -26.52 24.73
C ALA A 314 -1.85 -26.28 25.50
N THR A 315 -2.82 -27.16 25.32
CA THR A 315 -4.14 -27.07 25.97
C THR A 315 -4.11 -27.48 27.44
N LYS A 316 -3.00 -28.06 27.89
CA LYS A 316 -2.79 -28.51 29.26
C LYS A 316 -1.38 -28.20 29.72
N THR A 317 -1.24 -27.88 31.00
CA THR A 317 0.08 -27.76 31.64
C THR A 317 0.73 -29.13 31.80
N THR A 318 2.05 -29.16 31.81
CA THR A 318 2.86 -30.29 32.18
C THR A 318 2.70 -30.62 33.68
N ALA A 319 3.17 -31.78 34.13
CA ALA A 319 3.06 -32.21 35.54
C ALA A 319 3.76 -31.23 36.52
N ASP A 320 4.76 -30.47 36.04
CA ASP A 320 5.46 -29.43 36.79
C ASP A 320 4.82 -28.03 36.63
N GLY A 321 3.58 -27.97 36.13
CA GLY A 321 2.81 -26.75 36.03
C GLY A 321 3.19 -25.78 34.92
N LYS A 322 4.05 -26.19 33.99
CA LYS A 322 4.46 -25.36 32.85
C LYS A 322 3.52 -25.51 31.67
N LEU A 323 3.28 -24.42 30.93
CA LEU A 323 2.56 -24.42 29.65
C LEU A 323 3.57 -24.36 28.53
N SER A 324 3.49 -25.32 27.60
CA SER A 324 4.33 -25.32 26.40
C SER A 324 3.77 -24.32 25.39
N VAL A 325 4.62 -23.40 24.93
CA VAL A 325 4.32 -22.43 23.87
C VAL A 325 5.39 -22.57 22.80
N ASP A 326 4.96 -22.72 21.56
CA ASP A 326 5.82 -22.83 20.38
C ASP A 326 5.50 -21.66 19.43
N ILE A 327 6.46 -20.76 19.29
CA ILE A 327 6.32 -19.53 18.48
C ILE A 327 7.42 -19.52 17.42
N GLU A 328 7.01 -19.36 16.17
CA GLU A 328 7.91 -19.11 15.04
C GLU A 328 7.65 -17.70 14.51
N VAL A 329 8.72 -16.92 14.33
CA VAL A 329 8.66 -15.56 13.80
C VAL A 329 9.48 -15.49 12.52
N LYS A 330 8.93 -14.93 11.46
CA LYS A 330 9.60 -14.64 10.20
C LYS A 330 9.73 -13.12 10.03
N SER A 331 10.91 -12.66 9.63
CA SER A 331 11.08 -11.30 9.10
C SER A 331 11.02 -11.37 7.58
N ALA A 332 10.51 -10.33 6.92
CA ALA A 332 10.75 -10.13 5.50
C ALA A 332 12.25 -9.87 5.28
N GLU A 333 12.82 -10.51 4.27
CA GLU A 333 14.19 -10.28 3.81
C GLU A 333 14.33 -8.94 3.05
#